data_a5cb310cde8c4824647bd285553ab98f
#
_entry.id   a5cb310cde8c4824647bd285553ab98f
#
_cell.length_a   1.000
_cell.length_b   1.000
_cell.length_c   1.000
_cell.angle_alpha   90.00
_cell.angle_beta   90.00
_cell.angle_gamma   90.00
#
_symmetry.space_group_name_H-M   'P 1'
#
loop_
_entity.id
_entity.type
_entity.pdbx_description
1 polymer ?
#
loop_
_entity_poly.entity_id
_entity_poly.type
_entity_poly.pdbx_seq_one_letter_code
_entity_poly.pdbx_strand_id
1 'polypeptide(L)'
;MKQEANKIKYFLYARKSSESEDRQVQSIDDQVNRLKQFAKDCSLDIKKTYTEAKSAKKPDNRPLFDEVIQRIEDGEADGILCWQINRLSRNPIDSGKLSWLLQRGVLKSIRTIDREYLPEDNVLIFSVESGVANQYILDLSKNTKRGMRSKLEKGWQTGIAPLGYLNDKENKIIIKDPERFNLVRKMWDL
;
A
#
# COMPACT_ATOMS: atom_id res chain seq x y z
N MET A 1 21.30 27.25 29.88
CA MET A 1 20.86 25.84 29.90
C MET A 1 20.47 25.49 28.48
N LYS A 2 21.28 24.67 27.78
CA LYS A 2 20.89 24.13 26.47
C LYS A 2 19.73 23.15 26.72
N GLN A 3 18.51 23.47 26.20
CA GLN A 3 17.45 22.48 26.10
C GLN A 3 18.02 21.35 25.22
N GLU A 4 18.20 20.16 25.76
CA GLU A 4 18.38 18.96 24.99
C GLU A 4 17.12 18.84 24.10
N ALA A 5 17.27 19.09 22.81
CA ALA A 5 16.20 18.91 21.85
C ALA A 5 15.76 17.45 21.98
N ASN A 6 14.56 17.24 22.50
CA ASN A 6 14.02 15.90 22.76
C ASN A 6 13.97 15.18 21.40
N LYS A 7 14.91 14.26 21.17
CA LYS A 7 15.08 13.59 19.87
C LYS A 7 13.82 12.79 19.56
N ILE A 8 13.15 13.10 18.44
CA ILE A 8 11.95 12.41 18.01
C ILE A 8 12.22 10.91 17.88
N LYS A 9 11.40 10.11 18.54
CA LYS A 9 11.47 8.64 18.48
C LYS A 9 10.53 8.15 17.38
N TYR A 10 11.02 7.31 16.48
CA TYR A 10 10.26 6.84 15.33
C TYR A 10 9.92 5.36 15.42
N PHE A 11 8.72 4.99 14.97
CA PHE A 11 8.42 3.66 14.51
C PHE A 11 8.64 3.58 12.99
N LEU A 12 9.41 2.59 12.54
CA LEU A 12 9.58 2.30 11.12
C LEU A 12 8.41 1.40 10.68
N TYR A 13 7.63 1.86 9.71
CA TYR A 13 6.51 1.10 9.16
C TYR A 13 6.70 0.80 7.68
N ALA A 14 6.75 -0.49 7.33
CA ALA A 14 6.85 -0.96 5.97
C ALA A 14 5.66 -1.87 5.63
N ARG A 15 5.12 -1.78 4.42
CA ARG A 15 3.97 -2.55 3.98
C ARG A 15 4.17 -3.15 2.60
N LYS A 16 3.78 -4.43 2.46
CA LYS A 16 3.80 -5.12 1.16
C LYS A 16 2.77 -4.48 0.22
N SER A 17 3.19 -4.26 -1.02
CA SER A 17 2.26 -3.90 -2.08
C SER A 17 1.51 -5.14 -2.56
N SER A 18 0.20 -5.03 -2.71
CA SER A 18 -0.66 -6.09 -3.26
C SER A 18 -0.94 -5.91 -4.77
N GLU A 19 -0.35 -4.88 -5.40
CA GLU A 19 -0.70 -4.49 -6.76
C GLU A 19 0.41 -4.80 -7.76
N SER A 20 -0.01 -5.23 -8.95
CA SER A 20 0.89 -5.59 -10.06
C SER A 20 1.72 -4.42 -10.58
N GLU A 21 1.32 -3.18 -10.32
CA GLU A 21 2.05 -1.96 -10.70
C GLU A 21 3.33 -1.77 -9.89
N ASP A 22 3.38 -2.35 -8.70
CA ASP A 22 4.56 -2.34 -7.85
C ASP A 22 5.52 -3.52 -8.11
N ARG A 23 5.42 -4.19 -9.24
CA ARG A 23 6.40 -5.27 -9.60
C ARG A 23 7.84 -4.76 -9.68
N GLN A 24 8.03 -3.46 -9.82
CA GLN A 24 9.33 -2.79 -9.73
C GLN A 24 9.68 -2.32 -8.31
N VAL A 25 8.73 -2.35 -7.37
CA VAL A 25 9.00 -1.97 -5.99
C VAL A 25 9.53 -3.17 -5.23
N GLN A 26 10.73 -2.99 -4.78
CA GLN A 26 11.55 -3.80 -3.90
C GLN A 26 10.73 -4.66 -2.91
N SER A 27 11.26 -5.81 -2.58
CA SER A 27 10.73 -6.66 -1.51
C SER A 27 10.53 -5.85 -0.21
N ILE A 28 9.69 -6.32 0.71
CA ILE A 28 9.55 -5.65 2.02
C ILE A 28 10.92 -5.48 2.69
N ASP A 29 11.77 -6.49 2.55
CA ASP A 29 13.11 -6.49 3.15
C ASP A 29 13.98 -5.38 2.56
N ASP A 30 13.91 -5.14 1.26
CA ASP A 30 14.63 -4.03 0.61
C ASP A 30 14.11 -2.67 1.08
N GLN A 31 12.78 -2.51 1.22
CA GLN A 31 12.18 -1.29 1.77
C GLN A 31 12.68 -1.04 3.20
N VAL A 32 12.64 -2.07 4.05
CA VAL A 32 13.12 -1.97 5.43
C VAL A 32 14.60 -1.63 5.50
N ASN A 33 15.42 -2.29 4.69
CA ASN A 33 16.87 -2.05 4.67
C ASN A 33 17.20 -0.61 4.22
N ARG A 34 16.53 -0.13 3.18
CA ARG A 34 16.68 1.26 2.73
C ARG A 34 16.19 2.28 3.75
N LEU A 35 15.05 2.03 4.39
CA LEU A 35 14.54 2.91 5.46
C LEU A 35 15.47 2.92 6.67
N LYS A 36 16.07 1.78 7.03
CA LYS A 36 17.07 1.71 8.10
C LYS A 36 18.34 2.47 7.74
N GLN A 37 18.78 2.38 6.48
CA GLN A 37 19.94 3.16 6.02
C GLN A 37 19.61 4.65 6.05
N PHE A 38 18.48 5.08 5.51
CA PHE A 38 18.00 6.45 5.58
C PHE A 38 17.90 6.97 7.02
N ALA A 39 17.40 6.15 7.94
CA ALA A 39 17.32 6.52 9.35
C ALA A 39 18.71 6.76 9.98
N LYS A 40 19.71 5.96 9.60
CA LYS A 40 21.12 6.18 10.03
C LYS A 40 21.67 7.47 9.45
N ASP A 41 21.49 7.70 8.15
CA ASP A 41 22.01 8.87 7.45
C ASP A 41 21.41 10.17 8.02
N CYS A 42 20.12 10.13 8.39
CA CYS A 42 19.41 11.24 9.04
C CYS A 42 19.51 11.24 10.56
N SER A 43 20.24 10.31 11.19
CA SER A 43 20.37 10.17 12.64
C SER A 43 19.03 10.06 13.38
N LEU A 44 18.04 9.39 12.79
CA LEU A 44 16.72 9.16 13.39
C LEU A 44 16.78 8.05 14.45
N ASP A 45 16.05 8.23 15.54
CA ASP A 45 15.95 7.24 16.62
C ASP A 45 14.81 6.25 16.35
N ILE A 46 15.12 5.08 15.78
CA ILE A 46 14.13 4.04 15.50
C ILE A 46 13.95 3.12 16.69
N LYS A 47 12.75 3.11 17.28
CA LYS A 47 12.42 2.26 18.44
C LYS A 47 11.99 0.85 18.04
N LYS A 48 11.16 0.71 17.03
CA LYS A 48 10.66 -0.58 16.54
C LYS A 48 10.37 -0.53 15.05
N THR A 49 10.51 -1.68 14.38
CA THR A 49 10.16 -1.86 12.96
C THR A 49 8.92 -2.73 12.87
N TYR A 50 7.95 -2.29 12.07
CA TYR A 50 6.71 -2.98 11.77
C TYR A 50 6.63 -3.31 10.29
N THR A 51 6.30 -4.56 9.96
CA THR A 51 6.13 -5.02 8.58
C THR A 51 4.72 -5.57 8.38
N GLU A 52 3.87 -4.86 7.67
CA GLU A 52 2.48 -5.22 7.43
C GLU A 52 2.31 -5.89 6.08
N ALA A 53 1.70 -7.08 6.06
CA ALA A 53 1.40 -7.80 4.82
C ALA A 53 0.02 -7.46 4.24
N LYS A 54 -0.85 -6.80 5.03
CA LYS A 54 -2.23 -6.52 4.64
C LYS A 54 -2.39 -5.22 3.87
N SER A 55 -3.45 -5.16 3.04
CA SER A 55 -3.74 -4.00 2.21
C SER A 55 -4.26 -2.82 3.02
N ALA A 56 -3.81 -1.62 2.67
CA ALA A 56 -4.29 -0.36 3.24
C ALA A 56 -5.58 0.19 2.58
N LYS A 57 -6.21 -0.57 1.67
CA LYS A 57 -7.44 -0.13 0.95
C LYS A 57 -8.67 -0.08 1.85
N LYS A 58 -8.76 -0.99 2.82
CA LYS A 58 -9.88 -1.05 3.78
C LYS A 58 -9.40 -0.62 5.14
N PRO A 59 -10.18 0.19 5.87
CA PRO A 59 -9.91 0.50 7.27
C PRO A 59 -10.01 -0.78 8.12
N ASP A 60 -9.47 -0.74 9.33
CA ASP A 60 -9.54 -1.79 10.36
C ASP A 60 -9.11 -3.19 9.87
N ASN A 61 -8.27 -3.27 8.84
CA ASN A 61 -7.73 -4.51 8.27
C ASN A 61 -6.22 -4.68 8.53
N ARG A 62 -5.62 -3.79 9.32
CA ARG A 62 -4.18 -3.73 9.55
C ARG A 62 -3.84 -3.69 11.04
N PRO A 63 -3.81 -4.85 11.71
CA PRO A 63 -3.58 -4.89 13.15
C PRO A 63 -2.25 -4.26 13.58
N LEU A 64 -1.19 -4.34 12.75
CA LEU A 64 0.08 -3.71 13.07
C LEU A 64 0.04 -2.19 12.91
N PHE A 65 -0.73 -1.67 11.96
CA PHE A 65 -0.96 -0.23 11.84
C PHE A 65 -1.72 0.31 13.06
N ASP A 66 -2.78 -0.40 13.49
CA ASP A 66 -3.57 -0.01 14.66
C ASP A 66 -2.72 -0.09 15.94
N GLU A 67 -1.85 -1.11 16.07
CA GLU A 67 -0.86 -1.18 17.15
C GLU A 67 0.08 0.03 17.14
N VAL A 68 0.60 0.41 15.96
CA VAL A 68 1.49 1.59 15.82
C VAL A 68 0.79 2.85 16.28
N ILE A 69 -0.45 3.07 15.86
CA ILE A 69 -1.23 4.25 16.25
C ILE A 69 -1.44 4.27 17.76
N GLN A 70 -1.89 3.16 18.36
CA GLN A 70 -2.12 3.07 19.80
C GLN A 70 -0.85 3.36 20.60
N ARG A 71 0.29 2.77 20.22
CA ARG A 71 1.56 2.99 20.91
C ARG A 71 2.11 4.42 20.78
N ILE A 72 1.76 5.12 19.69
CA ILE A 72 2.03 6.55 19.55
C ILE A 72 1.15 7.36 20.50
N GLU A 73 -0.12 7.04 20.62
CA GLU A 73 -1.03 7.67 21.59
C GLU A 73 -0.57 7.43 23.03
N ASP A 74 0.00 6.25 23.31
CA ASP A 74 0.59 5.90 24.60
C ASP A 74 1.97 6.60 24.86
N GLY A 75 2.49 7.34 23.86
CA GLY A 75 3.73 8.13 23.99
C GLY A 75 5.03 7.31 23.85
N GLU A 76 4.99 6.06 23.33
CA GLU A 76 6.19 5.25 23.15
C GLU A 76 7.06 5.74 21.99
N ALA A 77 6.46 6.39 20.99
CA ALA A 77 7.14 7.06 19.89
C ALA A 77 6.41 8.35 19.52
N ASP A 78 7.14 9.27 18.88
CA ASP A 78 6.65 10.59 18.49
C ASP A 78 6.47 10.70 16.97
N GLY A 79 6.97 9.72 16.20
CA GLY A 79 6.99 9.80 14.74
C GLY A 79 6.85 8.44 14.05
N ILE A 80 6.51 8.50 12.76
CA ILE A 80 6.45 7.34 11.88
C ILE A 80 7.42 7.56 10.71
N LEU A 81 8.31 6.59 10.46
CA LEU A 81 9.13 6.53 9.26
C LEU A 81 8.53 5.49 8.30
N CYS A 82 8.22 5.91 7.08
CA CYS A 82 7.69 5.01 6.04
C CYS A 82 8.26 5.36 4.65
N TRP A 83 8.06 4.47 3.68
CA TRP A 83 8.56 4.69 2.32
C TRP A 83 7.88 5.87 1.63
N GLN A 84 6.56 5.87 1.62
CA GLN A 84 5.68 6.90 1.06
C GLN A 84 4.35 6.90 1.82
N ILE A 85 3.60 7.99 1.73
CA ILE A 85 2.28 8.12 2.37
C ILE A 85 1.31 7.02 1.94
N ASN A 86 1.34 6.61 0.68
CA ASN A 86 0.50 5.54 0.16
C ASN A 86 0.80 4.15 0.78
N ARG A 87 1.96 3.97 1.42
CA ARG A 87 2.27 2.76 2.22
C ARG A 87 1.65 2.85 3.59
N LEU A 88 1.55 4.04 4.13
CA LEU A 88 0.99 4.30 5.45
C LEU A 88 -0.54 4.31 5.41
N SER A 89 -1.15 5.01 4.45
CA SER A 89 -2.60 5.06 4.28
C SER A 89 -3.03 5.10 2.81
N ARG A 90 -4.17 4.43 2.52
CA ARG A 90 -4.85 4.41 1.20
C ARG A 90 -6.37 4.52 1.35
N ASN A 91 -6.85 4.88 2.52
CA ASN A 91 -8.27 5.12 2.76
C ASN A 91 -8.45 6.39 3.60
N PRO A 92 -9.61 7.08 3.48
CA PRO A 92 -9.83 8.35 4.16
C PRO A 92 -9.83 8.25 5.68
N ILE A 93 -10.22 7.11 6.25
CA ILE A 93 -10.33 6.91 7.71
C ILE A 93 -8.94 6.90 8.34
N ASP A 94 -8.03 6.07 7.81
CA ASP A 94 -6.67 5.99 8.32
C ASP A 94 -5.91 7.30 8.09
N SER A 95 -6.13 7.95 6.92
CA SER A 95 -5.56 9.28 6.65
C SER A 95 -6.07 10.32 7.63
N GLY A 96 -7.36 10.27 7.97
CA GLY A 96 -7.98 11.15 8.97
C GLY A 96 -7.40 10.93 10.36
N LYS A 97 -7.21 9.67 10.80
CA LYS A 97 -6.55 9.35 12.07
C LYS A 97 -5.14 9.96 12.15
N LEU A 98 -4.32 9.78 11.11
CA LEU A 98 -2.96 10.33 11.07
C LEU A 98 -2.95 11.85 11.07
N SER A 99 -3.81 12.49 10.27
CA SER A 99 -3.97 13.93 10.22
C SER A 99 -4.39 14.49 11.58
N TRP A 100 -5.32 13.82 12.25
CA TRP A 100 -5.79 14.22 13.58
C TRP A 100 -4.69 14.13 14.64
N LEU A 101 -3.89 13.07 14.64
CA LEU A 101 -2.77 12.91 15.56
C LEU A 101 -1.67 13.96 15.34
N LEU A 102 -1.40 14.31 14.07
CA LEU A 102 -0.50 15.42 13.72
C LEU A 102 -1.03 16.74 14.26
N GLN A 103 -2.30 17.08 14.01
CA GLN A 103 -2.91 18.32 14.49
C GLN A 103 -2.90 18.46 16.00
N ARG A 104 -3.06 17.36 16.72
CA ARG A 104 -2.99 17.33 18.18
C ARG A 104 -1.55 17.38 18.73
N GLY A 105 -0.54 17.30 17.88
CA GLY A 105 0.85 17.21 18.29
C GLY A 105 1.23 15.91 19.02
N VAL A 106 0.35 14.89 19.03
CA VAL A 106 0.64 13.55 19.54
C VAL A 106 1.64 12.87 18.62
N LEU A 107 1.38 12.94 17.31
CA LEU A 107 2.33 12.56 16.28
C LEU A 107 3.10 13.83 15.86
N LYS A 108 4.40 13.87 16.16
CA LYS A 108 5.25 15.05 15.91
C LYS A 108 5.87 15.06 14.53
N SER A 109 6.00 13.89 13.88
CA SER A 109 6.54 13.80 12.52
C SER A 109 6.07 12.52 11.82
N ILE A 110 5.68 12.67 10.53
CA ILE A 110 5.63 11.55 9.59
C ILE A 110 6.75 11.79 8.58
N ARG A 111 7.75 10.91 8.60
CA ARG A 111 8.91 10.98 7.72
C ARG A 111 8.79 9.98 6.59
N THR A 112 8.91 10.44 5.35
CA THR A 112 9.13 9.60 4.17
C THR A 112 10.55 9.82 3.65
N ILE A 113 10.96 9.04 2.64
CA ILE A 113 12.27 9.28 1.99
C ILE A 113 12.32 10.67 1.36
N ASP A 114 11.20 11.12 0.78
CA ASP A 114 11.13 12.34 -0.03
C ASP A 114 10.78 13.58 0.80
N ARG A 115 10.04 13.41 1.91
CA ARG A 115 9.46 14.53 2.66
C ARG A 115 9.23 14.18 4.14
N GLU A 116 9.17 15.23 4.95
CA GLU A 116 8.70 15.21 6.33
C GLU A 116 7.39 16.01 6.45
N TYR A 117 6.46 15.51 7.26
CA TYR A 117 5.20 16.17 7.61
C TYR A 117 5.20 16.44 9.10
N LEU A 118 5.11 17.71 9.45
CA LEU A 118 5.12 18.21 10.83
C LEU A 118 3.73 18.74 11.20
N PRO A 119 3.39 18.82 12.51
CA PRO A 119 2.14 19.40 12.96
C PRO A 119 1.91 20.84 12.51
N GLU A 120 2.99 21.60 12.36
CA GLU A 120 2.99 23.00 11.90
C GLU A 120 2.87 23.13 10.38
N ASP A 121 3.19 22.07 9.65
CA ASP A 121 3.03 22.05 8.20
C ASP A 121 1.53 22.13 7.85
N ASN A 122 1.28 22.74 6.70
CA ASN A 122 -0.09 22.84 6.22
C ASN A 122 -0.69 21.45 6.04
N VAL A 123 -1.56 21.03 6.98
CA VAL A 123 -2.29 19.74 6.97
C VAL A 123 -2.99 19.49 5.63
N LEU A 124 -3.26 20.56 4.87
CA LEU A 124 -3.79 20.47 3.53
C LEU A 124 -2.89 19.64 2.61
N ILE A 125 -1.56 19.78 2.69
CA ILE A 125 -0.62 19.05 1.84
C ILE A 125 -0.74 17.54 2.09
N PHE A 126 -0.70 17.12 3.35
CA PHE A 126 -0.90 15.71 3.73
C PHE A 126 -2.26 15.18 3.26
N SER A 127 -3.32 15.98 3.44
CA SER A 127 -4.67 15.62 3.04
C SER A 127 -4.82 15.48 1.52
N VAL A 128 -4.19 16.38 0.74
CA VAL A 128 -4.18 16.33 -0.72
C VAL A 128 -3.40 15.09 -1.21
N GLU A 129 -2.21 14.83 -0.71
CA GLU A 129 -1.41 13.68 -1.13
C GLU A 129 -2.10 12.35 -0.78
N SER A 130 -2.68 12.26 0.42
CA SER A 130 -3.50 11.10 0.82
C SER A 130 -4.76 10.96 -0.04
N GLY A 131 -5.42 12.07 -0.39
CA GLY A 131 -6.58 12.12 -1.27
C GLY A 131 -6.25 11.65 -2.69
N VAL A 132 -5.14 12.09 -3.25
CA VAL A 132 -4.66 11.65 -4.57
C VAL A 132 -4.37 10.14 -4.57
N ALA A 133 -3.71 9.63 -3.53
CA ALA A 133 -3.44 8.20 -3.40
C ALA A 133 -4.73 7.37 -3.33
N ASN A 134 -5.76 7.86 -2.64
CA ASN A 134 -7.08 7.22 -2.59
C ASN A 134 -7.80 7.28 -3.94
N GLN A 135 -7.82 8.45 -4.59
CA GLN A 135 -8.47 8.64 -5.89
C GLN A 135 -7.87 7.71 -6.94
N TYR A 136 -6.55 7.57 -6.97
CA TYR A 136 -5.88 6.63 -7.88
C TYR A 136 -6.42 5.20 -7.77
N ILE A 137 -6.63 4.70 -6.55
CA ILE A 137 -7.20 3.36 -6.32
C ILE A 137 -8.63 3.23 -6.85
N LEU A 138 -9.45 4.26 -6.64
CA LEU A 138 -10.83 4.29 -7.14
C LEU A 138 -10.86 4.30 -8.67
N ASP A 139 -10.02 5.11 -9.30
CA ASP A 139 -9.92 5.21 -10.75
C ASP A 139 -9.38 3.93 -11.38
N LEU A 140 -8.39 3.30 -10.77
CA LEU A 140 -7.86 1.99 -11.19
C LEU A 140 -8.97 0.93 -11.17
N SER A 141 -9.74 0.86 -10.08
CA SER A 141 -10.88 -0.07 -9.96
C SER A 141 -11.94 0.17 -11.05
N LYS A 142 -12.32 1.44 -11.26
CA LYS A 142 -13.29 1.86 -12.29
C LYS A 142 -12.80 1.52 -13.70
N ASN A 143 -11.53 1.83 -13.99
CA ASN A 143 -10.93 1.57 -15.30
C ASN A 143 -10.81 0.07 -15.57
N THR A 144 -10.41 -0.73 -14.57
CA THR A 144 -10.35 -2.19 -14.67
C THR A 144 -11.72 -2.79 -14.97
N LYS A 145 -12.76 -2.38 -14.22
CA LYS A 145 -14.14 -2.84 -14.45
C LYS A 145 -14.64 -2.47 -15.85
N ARG A 146 -14.37 -1.24 -16.29
CA ARG A 146 -14.73 -0.78 -17.64
C ARG A 146 -14.01 -1.58 -18.72
N GLY A 147 -12.70 -1.86 -18.54
CA GLY A 147 -11.93 -2.70 -19.46
C GLY A 147 -12.45 -4.14 -19.53
N MET A 148 -12.80 -4.73 -18.38
CA MET A 148 -13.43 -6.06 -18.33
C MET A 148 -14.77 -6.07 -19.05
N ARG A 149 -15.62 -5.09 -18.79
CA ARG A 149 -16.94 -4.97 -19.45
C ARG A 149 -16.79 -4.84 -20.96
N SER A 150 -15.90 -3.98 -21.45
CA SER A 150 -15.63 -3.83 -22.89
C SER A 150 -15.15 -5.13 -23.55
N LYS A 151 -14.39 -5.97 -22.84
CA LYS A 151 -14.02 -7.30 -23.35
C LYS A 151 -15.22 -8.24 -23.43
N LEU A 152 -16.06 -8.27 -22.39
CA LEU A 152 -17.27 -9.09 -22.37
C LEU A 152 -18.25 -8.69 -23.48
N GLU A 153 -18.43 -7.40 -23.74
CA GLU A 153 -19.27 -6.88 -24.84
C GLU A 153 -18.76 -7.32 -26.23
N LYS A 154 -17.45 -7.57 -26.35
CA LYS A 154 -16.84 -8.14 -27.56
C LYS A 154 -16.88 -9.68 -27.60
N GLY A 155 -17.54 -10.32 -26.64
CA GLY A 155 -17.57 -11.78 -26.52
C GLY A 155 -16.26 -12.42 -26.03
N TRP A 156 -15.33 -11.61 -25.49
CA TRP A 156 -14.05 -12.10 -25.02
C TRP A 156 -14.11 -12.48 -23.54
N GLN A 157 -13.54 -13.64 -23.22
CA GLN A 157 -13.38 -14.08 -21.83
C GLN A 157 -12.44 -13.13 -21.08
N THR A 158 -12.80 -12.79 -19.83
CA THR A 158 -11.95 -12.02 -18.92
C THR A 158 -11.39 -12.94 -17.84
N GLY A 159 -10.07 -12.86 -17.61
CA GLY A 159 -9.40 -13.62 -16.55
C GLY A 159 -8.62 -14.84 -17.06
N ILE A 160 -8.59 -15.89 -16.22
CA ILE A 160 -7.89 -17.14 -16.51
C ILE A 160 -8.73 -17.98 -17.46
N ALA A 161 -8.07 -18.58 -18.46
CA ALA A 161 -8.74 -19.49 -19.38
C ALA A 161 -9.41 -20.65 -18.63
N PRO A 162 -10.64 -21.06 -19.00
CA PRO A 162 -11.29 -22.23 -18.41
C PRO A 162 -10.48 -23.51 -18.66
N LEU A 163 -10.79 -24.56 -17.89
CA LEU A 163 -10.16 -25.87 -18.08
C LEU A 163 -10.35 -26.36 -19.52
N GLY A 164 -9.30 -26.86 -20.15
CA GLY A 164 -9.28 -27.26 -21.57
C GLY A 164 -8.98 -26.12 -22.55
N TYR A 165 -8.71 -24.91 -22.06
CA TYR A 165 -8.31 -23.76 -22.87
C TYR A 165 -7.02 -23.13 -22.34
N LEU A 166 -6.31 -22.41 -23.22
CA LEU A 166 -5.10 -21.66 -22.90
C LEU A 166 -5.27 -20.18 -23.25
N ASN A 167 -4.62 -19.31 -22.49
CA ASN A 167 -4.49 -17.90 -22.84
C ASN A 167 -3.36 -17.72 -23.85
N ASP A 168 -3.69 -17.37 -25.06
CA ASP A 168 -2.73 -16.88 -26.05
C ASP A 168 -2.37 -15.43 -25.68
N LYS A 169 -1.14 -15.23 -25.21
CA LYS A 169 -0.66 -13.93 -24.77
C LYS A 169 -0.33 -12.97 -25.91
N GLU A 170 0.01 -13.52 -27.09
CA GLU A 170 0.39 -12.73 -28.26
C GLU A 170 -0.86 -12.12 -28.91
N ASN A 171 -1.85 -12.95 -29.20
CA ASN A 171 -3.10 -12.52 -29.83
C ASN A 171 -4.14 -12.03 -28.83
N LYS A 172 -3.89 -12.19 -27.49
CA LYS A 172 -4.80 -11.82 -26.40
C LYS A 172 -6.17 -12.49 -26.47
N ILE A 173 -6.22 -13.72 -26.98
CA ILE A 173 -7.42 -14.56 -27.10
C ILE A 173 -7.27 -15.85 -26.30
N ILE A 174 -8.37 -16.56 -26.14
CA ILE A 174 -8.40 -17.91 -25.58
C ILE A 174 -8.44 -18.91 -26.73
N ILE A 175 -7.54 -19.90 -26.71
CA ILE A 175 -7.46 -20.98 -27.67
C ILE A 175 -7.71 -22.32 -26.98
N LYS A 176 -8.10 -23.34 -27.75
CA LYS A 176 -8.23 -24.71 -27.24
C LYS A 176 -6.85 -25.22 -26.83
N ASP A 177 -6.75 -25.83 -25.64
CA ASP A 177 -5.56 -26.53 -25.17
C ASP A 177 -5.41 -27.83 -26.01
N PRO A 178 -4.34 -27.98 -26.78
CA PRO A 178 -4.16 -29.16 -27.63
C PRO A 178 -4.18 -30.49 -26.86
N GLU A 179 -3.68 -30.49 -25.64
CA GLU A 179 -3.56 -31.70 -24.80
C GLU A 179 -4.82 -31.99 -24.00
N ARG A 180 -5.48 -30.96 -23.47
CA ARG A 180 -6.53 -31.11 -22.47
C ARG A 180 -7.94 -30.90 -23.01
N PHE A 181 -8.12 -30.17 -24.11
CA PHE A 181 -9.46 -29.83 -24.60
C PHE A 181 -10.31 -31.06 -24.88
N ASN A 182 -9.75 -32.08 -25.56
CA ASN A 182 -10.50 -33.30 -25.90
C ASN A 182 -10.86 -34.15 -24.67
N LEU A 183 -10.01 -34.14 -23.64
CA LEU A 183 -10.29 -34.85 -22.38
C LEU A 183 -11.43 -34.16 -21.63
N VAL A 184 -11.40 -32.83 -21.53
CA VAL A 184 -12.44 -32.04 -20.88
C VAL A 184 -13.77 -32.19 -21.62
N ARG A 185 -13.77 -32.16 -22.95
CA ARG A 185 -14.96 -32.39 -23.76
C ARG A 185 -15.60 -33.75 -23.48
N LYS A 186 -14.82 -34.84 -23.44
CA LYS A 186 -15.33 -36.16 -23.09
C LYS A 186 -15.99 -36.22 -21.70
N MET A 187 -15.52 -35.42 -20.74
CA MET A 187 -16.15 -35.33 -19.42
C MET A 187 -17.54 -34.69 -19.45
N TRP A 188 -17.82 -33.84 -20.46
CA TRP A 188 -19.15 -33.20 -20.62
C TRP A 188 -20.13 -34.05 -21.43
N ASP A 189 -19.59 -35.01 -22.21
CA ASP A 189 -20.39 -35.93 -23.06
C ASP A 189 -20.80 -37.21 -22.28
N LEU A 190 -20.36 -37.35 -21.00
CA LEU A 190 -20.73 -38.40 -20.04
C LEU A 190 -21.86 -37.97 -19.10
#